data_8c0433c357ab0415de0f0f0fca63ef60
#
_entry.id   8c0433c357ab0415de0f0f0fca63ef60
#
_cell.length_a   1.000
_cell.length_b   1.000
_cell.length_c   1.000
_cell.angle_alpha   90.00
_cell.angle_beta   90.00
_cell.angle_gamma   90.00
#
_symmetry.space_group_name_H-M   'P 1'
#
loop_
_entity.id
_entity.type
_entity.pdbx_description
1 polymer ?
#
loop_
_entity_poly.entity_id
_entity_poly.type
_entity_poly.pdbx_seq_one_letter_code
_entity_poly.pdbx_strand_id
1 'polypeptide(L)'
;MMGEQKSEPQLFNYAVNLEKRVRANHPLRQVKAVIDFSFVREEVARCYGRNGNESVPPEVILKMMFLLFFDDIKSERELMEVIGERLDYLWFLDYGLDEKVPDHSVLSKARVRWGRDVFESLFVRTVAQCVEAGLVDGSKLHVDASLIDANASKESVTKGPAQLIEALKRAYSATESKLEETSTPQSYQAVNDRMMSQSDPDAACVRKGSGESRPRYHHHRVVDDAGGVITAVESTPGSIAENKKLMTLIDQHEKNTRCSVQTVVADHKYGTNENYVACQAREITTHMGEATRNTANTGRKEGIFGDEAFTYDPVQNIYRCPAGQILKPRRVHPVRRTLEYKAPARVCAACALRAQCTRSHHGRTVQRHENQEALNVARAQAQSFAARRNRKRRQHLMEASFADAANNHHFKRARRRRLWRQQIQDYLIAAIQNVRILLTHQNPKPSAAAALLPPVILTKSLLRGRIARLIPLQSML
;
A
#
# COMPACT_ATOMS: atom_id res chain seq x y z
N MET A 1 -5.32 -15.52 50.69
CA MET A 1 -6.33 -16.61 50.50
C MET A 1 -7.10 -16.26 49.23
N MET A 2 -6.95 -17.04 48.16
CA MET A 2 -7.76 -16.85 46.97
C MET A 2 -9.19 -17.26 47.31
N GLY A 3 -10.17 -16.41 46.92
CA GLY A 3 -11.58 -16.73 47.12
C GLY A 3 -11.97 -17.88 46.21
N GLU A 4 -12.56 -18.91 46.75
CA GLU A 4 -13.19 -19.97 45.97
C GLU A 4 -14.49 -19.47 45.36
N GLN A 5 -14.61 -19.58 44.05
CA GLN A 5 -15.87 -19.33 43.36
C GLN A 5 -16.83 -20.49 43.70
N LYS A 6 -17.80 -20.26 44.55
CA LYS A 6 -18.85 -21.23 44.75
C LYS A 6 -19.69 -21.29 43.49
N SER A 7 -19.47 -22.31 42.65
CA SER A 7 -20.43 -22.60 41.59
C SER A 7 -21.74 -23.04 42.26
N GLU A 8 -22.82 -22.29 42.07
CA GLU A 8 -24.15 -22.79 42.39
C GLU A 8 -24.35 -24.07 41.55
N PRO A 9 -24.78 -25.19 42.14
CA PRO A 9 -25.05 -26.41 41.41
C PRO A 9 -26.11 -26.09 40.34
N GLN A 10 -25.70 -26.05 39.09
CA GLN A 10 -26.64 -25.90 37.98
C GLN A 10 -27.45 -27.17 37.89
N LEU A 11 -28.78 -27.03 38.09
CA LEU A 11 -29.73 -28.14 37.98
C LEU A 11 -29.75 -28.76 36.57
N PHE A 12 -29.22 -28.06 35.55
CA PHE A 12 -29.19 -28.53 34.16
C PHE A 12 -27.91 -28.12 33.47
N ASN A 13 -27.16 -29.05 32.91
CA ASN A 13 -26.05 -28.79 32.01
C ASN A 13 -26.59 -28.65 30.59
N TYR A 14 -26.43 -27.47 30.00
CA TYR A 14 -26.71 -27.25 28.58
C TYR A 14 -25.46 -27.49 27.75
N ALA A 15 -25.49 -28.48 26.86
CA ALA A 15 -24.47 -28.63 25.85
C ALA A 15 -24.68 -27.63 24.71
N VAL A 16 -23.84 -26.60 24.61
CA VAL A 16 -23.87 -25.64 23.51
C VAL A 16 -22.87 -26.07 22.44
N ASN A 17 -23.39 -26.36 21.26
CA ASN A 17 -22.56 -26.62 20.09
C ASN A 17 -22.35 -25.31 19.30
N LEU A 18 -21.18 -24.71 19.42
CA LEU A 18 -20.84 -23.45 18.73
C LEU A 18 -20.91 -23.58 17.20
N GLU A 19 -20.58 -24.76 16.65
CA GLU A 19 -20.70 -25.04 15.22
C GLU A 19 -22.13 -24.90 14.69
N LYS A 20 -23.14 -25.31 15.49
CA LYS A 20 -24.54 -25.14 15.15
C LYS A 20 -25.06 -23.73 15.47
N ARG A 21 -24.44 -23.06 16.42
CA ARG A 21 -24.90 -21.75 16.92
C ARG A 21 -24.50 -20.59 16.03
N VAL A 22 -23.29 -20.61 15.51
CA VAL A 22 -22.81 -19.61 14.54
C VAL A 22 -23.46 -19.89 13.17
N ARG A 23 -24.19 -18.91 12.65
CA ARG A 23 -24.93 -19.05 11.38
C ARG A 23 -24.01 -19.46 10.21
N ALA A 24 -24.52 -20.26 9.27
CA ALA A 24 -23.73 -20.80 8.15
C ALA A 24 -23.08 -19.72 7.26
N ASN A 25 -23.75 -18.59 7.06
CA ASN A 25 -23.27 -17.46 6.26
C ASN A 25 -22.50 -16.41 7.07
N HIS A 26 -21.99 -16.75 8.26
CA HIS A 26 -21.25 -15.81 9.10
C HIS A 26 -19.91 -15.43 8.42
N PRO A 27 -19.49 -14.13 8.40
CA PRO A 27 -18.24 -13.71 7.77
C PRO A 27 -17.00 -14.49 8.26
N LEU A 28 -16.90 -14.77 9.56
CA LEU A 28 -15.77 -15.53 10.11
C LEU A 28 -15.74 -16.98 9.64
N ARG A 29 -16.87 -17.59 9.26
CA ARG A 29 -16.86 -18.91 8.61
C ARG A 29 -16.21 -18.86 7.25
N GLN A 30 -16.54 -17.84 6.48
CA GLN A 30 -15.95 -17.62 5.16
C GLN A 30 -14.44 -17.36 5.28
N VAL A 31 -14.03 -16.53 6.27
CA VAL A 31 -12.61 -16.31 6.56
C VAL A 31 -11.90 -17.61 6.92
N LYS A 32 -12.46 -18.44 7.83
CA LYS A 32 -11.86 -19.71 8.26
C LYS A 32 -11.76 -20.74 7.13
N ALA A 33 -12.66 -20.67 6.14
CA ALA A 33 -12.63 -21.52 4.96
C ALA A 33 -11.55 -21.10 3.94
N VAL A 34 -11.18 -19.82 3.91
CA VAL A 34 -10.24 -19.25 2.93
C VAL A 34 -8.82 -19.16 3.48
N ILE A 35 -8.67 -18.76 4.76
CA ILE A 35 -7.34 -18.58 5.37
C ILE A 35 -6.98 -19.79 6.22
N ASP A 36 -5.91 -20.46 5.83
CA ASP A 36 -5.21 -21.41 6.72
C ASP A 36 -4.24 -20.62 7.61
N PHE A 37 -4.49 -20.63 8.92
CA PHE A 37 -3.62 -20.00 9.92
C PHE A 37 -2.53 -20.95 10.46
N SER A 38 -2.52 -22.23 10.07
CA SER A 38 -1.60 -23.25 10.61
C SER A 38 -0.14 -22.97 10.27
N PHE A 39 0.13 -22.28 9.15
CA PHE A 39 1.47 -21.91 8.70
C PHE A 39 2.29 -21.19 9.78
N VAL A 40 1.62 -20.41 10.64
CA VAL A 40 2.32 -19.59 11.66
C VAL A 40 3.11 -20.47 12.63
N ARG A 41 2.64 -21.68 12.92
CA ARG A 41 3.32 -22.59 13.85
C ARG A 41 4.74 -22.93 13.40
N GLU A 42 4.89 -23.25 12.12
CA GLU A 42 6.20 -23.56 11.54
C GLU A 42 7.11 -22.34 11.50
N GLU A 43 6.58 -21.21 11.07
CA GLU A 43 7.37 -19.97 10.94
C GLU A 43 7.89 -19.45 12.28
N VAL A 44 7.11 -19.61 13.36
CA VAL A 44 7.50 -19.13 14.69
C VAL A 44 8.12 -20.20 15.58
N ALA A 45 8.23 -21.46 15.13
CA ALA A 45 8.75 -22.57 15.95
C ALA A 45 10.09 -22.25 16.61
N ARG A 46 10.99 -21.58 15.88
CA ARG A 46 12.31 -21.15 16.38
C ARG A 46 12.23 -20.11 17.52
N CYS A 47 11.09 -19.45 17.68
CA CYS A 47 10.88 -18.44 18.71
C CYS A 47 10.44 -19.01 20.05
N TYR A 48 10.16 -20.34 20.10
CA TYR A 48 9.67 -21.03 21.29
C TYR A 48 10.68 -22.06 21.77
N GLY A 49 10.99 -21.99 23.06
CA GLY A 49 11.84 -22.99 23.73
C GLY A 49 11.08 -24.26 24.08
N ARG A 50 11.82 -25.28 24.51
CA ARG A 50 11.26 -26.55 24.99
C ARG A 50 10.86 -26.57 26.47
N ASN A 51 11.31 -25.58 27.23
CA ASN A 51 11.12 -25.45 28.67
C ASN A 51 10.25 -24.23 28.99
N GLY A 52 9.44 -24.33 30.05
CA GLY A 52 8.61 -23.23 30.56
C GLY A 52 7.11 -23.52 30.49
N ASN A 53 6.29 -22.54 30.85
CA ASN A 53 4.83 -22.65 30.80
C ASN A 53 4.35 -22.75 29.36
N GLU A 54 3.30 -23.56 29.14
CA GLU A 54 2.64 -23.67 27.86
C GLU A 54 2.06 -22.29 27.46
N SER A 55 2.37 -21.89 26.24
CA SER A 55 1.89 -20.62 25.68
C SER A 55 0.60 -20.83 24.92
N VAL A 56 -0.19 -19.75 24.76
CA VAL A 56 -1.33 -19.74 23.82
C VAL A 56 -0.83 -20.18 22.44
N PRO A 57 -1.57 -21.07 21.73
CA PRO A 57 -1.19 -21.53 20.40
C PRO A 57 -0.96 -20.38 19.42
N PRO A 58 0.11 -20.42 18.60
CA PRO A 58 0.41 -19.33 17.65
C PRO A 58 -0.75 -19.00 16.71
N GLU A 59 -1.49 -19.99 16.24
CA GLU A 59 -2.65 -19.84 15.37
C GLU A 59 -3.73 -19.00 16.04
N VAL A 60 -3.99 -19.26 17.31
CA VAL A 60 -4.98 -18.51 18.11
C VAL A 60 -4.54 -17.05 18.28
N ILE A 61 -3.24 -16.84 18.58
CA ILE A 61 -2.69 -15.48 18.71
C ILE A 61 -2.83 -14.70 17.37
N LEU A 62 -2.52 -15.34 16.23
CA LEU A 62 -2.64 -14.70 14.93
C LEU A 62 -4.11 -14.41 14.58
N LYS A 63 -5.02 -15.36 14.85
CA LYS A 63 -6.48 -15.16 14.71
C LYS A 63 -6.98 -14.00 15.58
N MET A 64 -6.52 -13.85 16.83
CA MET A 64 -6.86 -12.71 17.69
C MET A 64 -6.37 -11.40 17.10
N MET A 65 -5.13 -11.34 16.59
CA MET A 65 -4.60 -10.15 15.93
C MET A 65 -5.36 -9.82 14.64
N PHE A 66 -5.83 -10.82 13.91
CA PHE A 66 -6.68 -10.66 12.74
C PHE A 66 -8.04 -10.05 13.13
N LEU A 67 -8.72 -10.59 14.15
CA LEU A 67 -10.01 -10.09 14.66
C LEU A 67 -9.92 -8.61 15.07
N LEU A 68 -8.82 -8.21 15.71
CA LEU A 68 -8.60 -6.83 16.16
C LEU A 68 -8.79 -5.80 15.04
N PHE A 69 -8.35 -6.13 13.80
CA PHE A 69 -8.48 -5.27 12.64
C PHE A 69 -9.68 -5.61 11.77
N PHE A 70 -10.12 -6.85 11.76
CA PHE A 70 -11.27 -7.30 10.96
C PHE A 70 -12.58 -6.64 11.39
N ASP A 71 -12.82 -6.56 12.70
CA ASP A 71 -14.01 -5.93 13.31
C ASP A 71 -13.70 -4.54 13.93
N ASP A 72 -12.55 -3.94 13.58
CA ASP A 72 -12.12 -2.61 14.06
C ASP A 72 -12.18 -2.40 15.58
N ILE A 73 -11.82 -3.43 16.35
CA ILE A 73 -11.79 -3.34 17.82
C ILE A 73 -10.66 -2.38 18.23
N LYS A 74 -10.97 -1.43 19.10
CA LYS A 74 -10.09 -0.29 19.39
C LYS A 74 -8.80 -0.67 20.12
N SER A 75 -8.84 -1.70 20.98
CA SER A 75 -7.69 -2.09 21.79
C SER A 75 -7.61 -3.60 22.00
N GLU A 76 -6.42 -4.09 22.36
CA GLU A 76 -6.21 -5.50 22.72
C GLU A 76 -6.92 -5.89 24.03
N ARG A 77 -7.09 -4.93 24.95
CA ARG A 77 -7.88 -5.16 26.17
C ARG A 77 -9.33 -5.38 25.85
N GLU A 78 -9.92 -4.48 25.09
CA GLU A 78 -11.30 -4.62 24.62
C GLU A 78 -11.51 -5.93 23.84
N LEU A 79 -10.54 -6.34 23.01
CA LEU A 79 -10.61 -7.62 22.31
C LEU A 79 -10.73 -8.79 23.31
N MET A 80 -9.92 -8.82 24.37
CA MET A 80 -9.97 -9.90 25.36
C MET A 80 -11.28 -9.93 26.14
N GLU A 81 -11.84 -8.77 26.44
CA GLU A 81 -13.17 -8.64 27.07
C GLU A 81 -14.26 -9.19 26.14
N VAL A 82 -14.26 -8.74 24.89
CA VAL A 82 -15.28 -9.11 23.90
C VAL A 82 -15.19 -10.58 23.48
N ILE A 83 -14.01 -11.21 23.46
CA ILE A 83 -13.86 -12.63 23.07
C ILE A 83 -14.75 -13.52 23.96
N GLY A 84 -14.74 -13.32 25.29
CA GLY A 84 -15.52 -14.15 26.21
C GLY A 84 -17.03 -14.00 26.06
N GLU A 85 -17.50 -12.90 25.50
CA GLU A 85 -18.92 -12.56 25.35
C GLU A 85 -19.50 -12.92 23.97
N ARG A 86 -18.63 -13.21 22.98
CA ARG A 86 -19.02 -13.45 21.57
C ARG A 86 -18.83 -14.90 21.17
N LEU A 87 -19.94 -15.60 20.95
CA LEU A 87 -19.93 -17.00 20.51
C LEU A 87 -19.25 -17.23 19.16
N ASP A 88 -19.34 -16.27 18.25
CA ASP A 88 -18.66 -16.31 16.94
C ASP A 88 -17.15 -16.17 17.06
N TYR A 89 -16.64 -15.40 18.02
CA TYR A 89 -15.22 -15.30 18.32
C TYR A 89 -14.69 -16.57 18.99
N LEU A 90 -15.40 -17.10 20.01
CA LEU A 90 -15.03 -18.37 20.62
C LEU A 90 -14.96 -19.48 19.56
N TRP A 91 -15.98 -19.56 18.69
CA TRP A 91 -16.00 -20.50 17.58
C TRP A 91 -14.81 -20.31 16.61
N PHE A 92 -14.48 -19.06 16.25
CA PHE A 92 -13.39 -18.77 15.32
C PHE A 92 -12.02 -19.10 15.90
N LEU A 93 -11.86 -18.90 17.20
CA LEU A 93 -10.62 -19.18 17.95
C LEU A 93 -10.49 -20.63 18.38
N ASP A 94 -11.52 -21.45 18.15
CA ASP A 94 -11.63 -22.85 18.61
C ASP A 94 -11.62 -22.97 20.14
N TYR A 95 -12.20 -21.98 20.85
CA TYR A 95 -12.37 -21.95 22.31
C TYR A 95 -13.72 -22.52 22.75
N GLY A 96 -13.70 -23.23 23.89
CA GLY A 96 -14.91 -23.60 24.61
C GLY A 96 -15.55 -22.41 25.34
N LEU A 97 -16.80 -22.59 25.83
CA LEU A 97 -17.52 -21.54 26.56
C LEU A 97 -16.86 -21.16 27.90
N ASP A 98 -16.27 -22.14 28.57
CA ASP A 98 -15.65 -22.01 29.90
C ASP A 98 -14.13 -21.80 29.79
N GLU A 99 -13.58 -21.74 28.57
CA GLU A 99 -12.14 -21.62 28.36
C GLU A 99 -11.66 -20.21 28.66
N LYS A 100 -10.61 -20.10 29.47
CA LYS A 100 -10.08 -18.83 29.90
C LYS A 100 -9.45 -18.05 28.75
N VAL A 101 -9.95 -16.86 28.47
CA VAL A 101 -9.34 -15.92 27.53
C VAL A 101 -8.01 -15.42 28.10
N PRO A 102 -6.92 -15.37 27.31
CA PRO A 102 -5.60 -14.96 27.79
C PRO A 102 -5.56 -13.45 28.08
N ASP A 103 -4.54 -13.01 28.81
CA ASP A 103 -4.27 -11.58 29.02
C ASP A 103 -3.82 -10.90 27.72
N HIS A 104 -4.21 -9.64 27.53
CA HIS A 104 -3.88 -8.84 26.36
C HIS A 104 -2.37 -8.71 26.06
N SER A 105 -1.50 -8.84 27.10
CA SER A 105 -0.05 -8.79 26.93
C SER A 105 0.52 -9.91 26.05
N VAL A 106 -0.23 -11.02 25.91
CA VAL A 106 0.15 -12.14 25.03
C VAL A 106 0.35 -11.65 23.59
N LEU A 107 -0.54 -10.79 23.08
CA LEU A 107 -0.43 -10.27 21.71
C LEU A 107 0.80 -9.35 21.55
N SER A 108 1.07 -8.52 22.56
CA SER A 108 2.25 -7.65 22.55
C SER A 108 3.54 -8.46 22.58
N LYS A 109 3.64 -9.44 23.48
CA LYS A 109 4.80 -10.35 23.58
C LYS A 109 5.01 -11.16 22.32
N ALA A 110 3.94 -11.65 21.71
CA ALA A 110 4.02 -12.41 20.46
C ALA A 110 4.57 -11.55 19.31
N ARG A 111 4.11 -10.30 19.14
CA ARG A 111 4.64 -9.41 18.10
C ARG A 111 6.14 -9.15 18.23
N VAL A 112 6.62 -8.93 19.46
CA VAL A 112 8.06 -8.75 19.73
C VAL A 112 8.83 -10.02 19.39
N ARG A 113 8.30 -11.18 19.83
CA ARG A 113 8.94 -12.47 19.64
C ARG A 113 8.99 -12.91 18.18
N TRP A 114 7.92 -12.70 17.42
CA TRP A 114 7.79 -13.13 16.01
C TRP A 114 8.41 -12.15 15.02
N GLY A 115 8.48 -10.87 15.39
CA GLY A 115 8.87 -9.82 14.45
C GLY A 115 7.77 -9.53 13.41
N ARG A 116 8.16 -8.88 12.32
CA ARG A 116 7.23 -8.46 11.24
C ARG A 116 7.00 -9.54 10.18
N ASP A 117 7.94 -10.45 10.01
CA ASP A 117 8.03 -11.37 8.85
C ASP A 117 6.82 -12.31 8.77
N VAL A 118 6.34 -12.80 9.90
CA VAL A 118 5.11 -13.62 9.99
C VAL A 118 3.88 -12.91 9.42
N PHE A 119 3.78 -11.61 9.68
CA PHE A 119 2.65 -10.80 9.18
C PHE A 119 2.80 -10.48 7.69
N GLU A 120 4.03 -10.33 7.21
CA GLU A 120 4.33 -10.27 5.78
C GLU A 120 3.93 -11.58 5.10
N SER A 121 4.27 -12.74 5.68
CA SER A 121 3.87 -14.05 5.17
C SER A 121 2.36 -14.20 5.08
N LEU A 122 1.60 -13.77 6.10
CA LEU A 122 0.14 -13.75 6.04
C LEU A 122 -0.37 -12.91 4.87
N PHE A 123 0.17 -11.70 4.71
CA PHE A 123 -0.21 -10.82 3.63
C PHE A 123 0.10 -11.44 2.25
N VAL A 124 1.31 -11.95 2.05
CA VAL A 124 1.74 -12.58 0.79
C VAL A 124 0.87 -13.80 0.44
N ARG A 125 0.48 -14.61 1.44
CA ARG A 125 -0.45 -15.74 1.24
C ARG A 125 -1.81 -15.27 0.74
N THR A 126 -2.34 -14.16 1.26
CA THR A 126 -3.62 -13.60 0.75
C THR A 126 -3.48 -13.07 -0.67
N VAL A 127 -2.32 -12.53 -1.05
CA VAL A 127 -2.03 -12.14 -2.44
C VAL A 127 -2.02 -13.37 -3.34
N ALA A 128 -1.31 -14.43 -2.95
CA ALA A 128 -1.23 -15.68 -3.72
C ALA A 128 -2.63 -16.28 -3.97
N GLN A 129 -3.48 -16.31 -2.95
CA GLN A 129 -4.86 -16.78 -3.09
C GLN A 129 -5.69 -15.93 -4.06
N CYS A 130 -5.48 -14.60 -4.07
CA CYS A 130 -6.13 -13.72 -5.05
C CYS A 130 -5.60 -13.96 -6.47
N VAL A 131 -4.31 -14.26 -6.63
CA VAL A 131 -3.72 -14.66 -7.92
C VAL A 131 -4.32 -15.97 -8.41
N GLU A 132 -4.38 -16.99 -7.57
CA GLU A 132 -4.98 -18.29 -7.86
C GLU A 132 -6.47 -18.18 -8.23
N ALA A 133 -7.18 -17.25 -7.62
CA ALA A 133 -8.58 -16.96 -7.93
C ALA A 133 -8.77 -16.12 -9.22
N GLY A 134 -7.69 -15.75 -9.93
CA GLY A 134 -7.75 -14.94 -11.15
C GLY A 134 -8.13 -13.47 -10.93
N LEU A 135 -7.97 -12.95 -9.71
CA LEU A 135 -8.28 -11.57 -9.34
C LEU A 135 -7.14 -10.60 -9.59
N VAL A 136 -5.96 -11.10 -9.92
CA VAL A 136 -4.75 -10.33 -10.18
C VAL A 136 -4.27 -10.63 -11.60
N ASP A 137 -4.17 -9.59 -12.43
CA ASP A 137 -3.52 -9.66 -13.74
C ASP A 137 -2.00 -9.47 -13.62
N GLY A 138 -1.56 -8.63 -12.70
CA GLY A 138 -0.16 -8.35 -12.40
C GLY A 138 0.54 -7.45 -13.43
N SER A 139 0.00 -7.26 -14.63
CA SER A 139 0.64 -6.48 -15.68
C SER A 139 0.51 -4.96 -15.49
N LYS A 140 -0.58 -4.52 -14.85
CA LYS A 140 -0.87 -3.11 -14.60
C LYS A 140 -1.13 -2.84 -13.13
N LEU A 141 -0.37 -1.94 -12.57
CA LEU A 141 -0.47 -1.56 -11.16
C LEU A 141 -0.73 -0.07 -10.94
N HIS A 142 -1.40 0.22 -9.83
CA HIS A 142 -1.66 1.56 -9.33
C HIS A 142 -0.90 1.77 -8.03
N VAL A 143 -0.16 2.89 -7.97
CA VAL A 143 0.65 3.24 -6.79
C VAL A 143 0.15 4.52 -6.17
N ASP A 144 0.07 4.52 -4.85
CA ASP A 144 -0.24 5.71 -4.06
C ASP A 144 0.30 5.58 -2.63
N ALA A 145 0.30 6.70 -1.90
CA ALA A 145 0.69 6.73 -0.51
C ALA A 145 -0.27 7.55 0.35
N SER A 146 -0.32 7.23 1.63
CA SER A 146 -1.15 7.94 2.59
C SER A 146 -0.38 8.20 3.89
N LEU A 147 -0.53 9.41 4.42
CA LEU A 147 -0.03 9.74 5.75
C LEU A 147 -0.90 9.09 6.83
N ILE A 148 -0.24 8.51 7.82
CA ILE A 148 -0.81 7.91 9.03
C ILE A 148 -0.31 8.70 10.24
N ASP A 149 -1.20 9.16 11.11
CA ASP A 149 -0.81 9.81 12.34
C ASP A 149 -0.18 8.78 13.29
N ALA A 150 1.01 9.08 13.80
CA ALA A 150 1.70 8.22 14.75
C ALA A 150 0.98 8.20 16.11
N ASN A 151 1.24 7.16 16.90
CA ASN A 151 0.76 7.08 18.29
C ASN A 151 1.61 7.94 19.23
N ALA A 152 1.72 9.22 18.91
CA ALA A 152 2.51 10.20 19.63
C ALA A 152 1.83 11.57 19.62
N SER A 153 1.92 12.30 20.73
CA SER A 153 1.45 13.68 20.81
C SER A 153 2.43 14.63 20.10
N LYS A 154 1.92 15.73 19.59
CA LYS A 154 2.75 16.82 19.04
C LYS A 154 3.62 17.47 20.14
N GLU A 155 3.16 17.48 21.37
CA GLU A 155 3.88 18.00 22.55
C GLU A 155 5.09 17.12 22.92
N SER A 156 5.11 15.85 22.50
CA SER A 156 6.26 14.96 22.71
C SER A 156 7.47 15.26 21.80
N VAL A 157 7.36 16.25 20.91
CA VAL A 157 8.39 16.56 19.92
C VAL A 157 9.47 17.45 20.53
N THR A 158 10.69 16.93 20.62
CA THR A 158 11.89 17.67 21.01
C THR A 158 12.58 18.23 19.77
N LYS A 159 13.05 19.48 19.89
CA LYS A 159 13.84 20.17 18.85
C LYS A 159 15.24 20.43 19.36
N GLY A 160 16.25 20.27 18.51
CA GLY A 160 17.63 20.51 18.87
C GLY A 160 18.58 20.36 17.68
N PRO A 161 19.89 20.56 17.87
CA PRO A 161 20.90 20.29 16.87
C PRO A 161 20.83 18.82 16.39
N ALA A 162 21.11 18.58 15.11
CA ALA A 162 21.02 17.26 14.49
C ALA A 162 21.81 16.18 15.26
N GLN A 163 23.02 16.50 15.70
CA GLN A 163 23.88 15.60 16.48
C GLN A 163 23.24 15.17 17.81
N LEU A 164 22.60 16.11 18.51
CA LEU A 164 21.90 15.80 19.77
C LEU A 164 20.69 14.91 19.52
N ILE A 165 19.89 15.21 18.49
CA ILE A 165 18.72 14.41 18.10
C ILE A 165 19.15 13.00 17.70
N GLU A 166 20.23 12.85 16.95
CA GLU A 166 20.77 11.54 16.59
C GLU A 166 21.26 10.75 17.81
N ALA A 167 21.93 11.41 18.75
CA ALA A 167 22.35 10.78 20.01
C ALA A 167 21.16 10.31 20.85
N LEU A 168 20.10 11.11 20.94
CA LEU A 168 18.85 10.74 21.62
C LEU A 168 18.16 9.56 20.96
N LYS A 169 18.10 9.53 19.62
CA LYS A 169 17.54 8.39 18.87
C LYS A 169 18.32 7.10 19.12
N ARG A 170 19.65 7.18 19.12
CA ARG A 170 20.52 6.03 19.45
C ARG A 170 20.31 5.54 20.89
N ALA A 171 20.28 6.47 21.87
CA ALA A 171 20.04 6.13 23.27
C ALA A 171 18.66 5.47 23.48
N TYR A 172 17.62 5.99 22.82
CA TYR A 172 16.28 5.42 22.87
C TYR A 172 16.28 3.99 22.31
N SER A 173 16.86 3.79 21.12
CA SER A 173 16.94 2.47 20.48
C SER A 173 17.73 1.47 21.34
N ALA A 174 18.82 1.89 21.97
CA ALA A 174 19.61 1.05 22.87
C ALA A 174 18.84 0.66 24.15
N THR A 175 18.02 1.57 24.68
CA THR A 175 17.18 1.30 25.85
C THR A 175 16.04 0.34 25.48
N GLU A 176 15.40 0.53 24.33
CA GLU A 176 14.34 -0.34 23.87
C GLU A 176 14.86 -1.75 23.51
N SER A 177 16.04 -1.86 22.91
CA SER A 177 16.68 -3.15 22.61
C SER A 177 17.01 -3.96 23.88
N LYS A 178 17.28 -3.30 25.01
CA LYS A 178 17.43 -3.97 26.30
C LYS A 178 16.10 -4.49 26.86
N LEU A 179 14.99 -3.84 26.52
CA LEU A 179 13.63 -4.25 26.92
C LEU A 179 13.04 -5.29 25.98
N GLU A 180 13.49 -5.31 24.74
CA GLU A 180 13.04 -6.18 23.66
C GLU A 180 14.24 -6.97 23.11
N GLU A 181 14.59 -8.10 23.71
CA GLU A 181 15.80 -8.90 23.42
C GLU A 181 16.01 -9.37 21.96
N THR A 182 15.24 -8.93 20.96
CA THR A 182 15.23 -9.55 19.62
C THR A 182 15.06 -8.64 18.41
N SER A 183 15.06 -7.33 18.49
CA SER A 183 14.94 -6.51 17.28
C SER A 183 16.21 -5.75 16.94
N THR A 184 16.87 -6.18 15.86
CA THR A 184 17.91 -5.37 15.22
C THR A 184 17.27 -4.09 14.68
N PRO A 185 17.69 -2.90 15.13
CA PRO A 185 17.17 -1.66 14.59
C PRO A 185 17.60 -1.56 13.13
N GLN A 186 16.66 -1.59 12.19
CA GLN A 186 16.98 -1.13 10.85
C GLN A 186 17.30 0.36 10.96
N SER A 187 18.53 0.73 10.62
CA SER A 187 18.95 2.12 10.57
C SER A 187 18.24 2.82 9.43
N TYR A 188 17.10 3.43 9.73
CA TYR A 188 16.49 4.37 8.81
C TYR A 188 17.25 5.69 8.85
N GLN A 189 17.58 6.23 7.68
CA GLN A 189 18.18 7.56 7.57
C GLN A 189 17.33 8.57 8.34
N ALA A 190 17.98 9.48 9.02
CA ALA A 190 17.34 10.48 9.87
C ALA A 190 16.23 11.22 9.13
N VAL A 191 15.02 11.00 9.59
CA VAL A 191 13.81 11.44 8.94
C VAL A 191 13.56 12.92 9.15
N ASN A 192 14.07 13.43 10.24
CA ASN A 192 14.00 14.84 10.57
C ASN A 192 15.18 15.13 11.51
N ASP A 193 16.26 15.66 10.95
CA ASP A 193 17.54 15.78 11.66
C ASP A 193 17.48 16.67 12.90
N ARG A 194 16.47 17.53 13.02
CA ARG A 194 16.34 18.52 14.08
C ARG A 194 15.11 18.33 14.97
N MET A 195 14.31 17.31 14.73
CA MET A 195 13.09 17.04 15.50
C MET A 195 12.91 15.55 15.74
N MET A 196 12.48 15.18 16.94
CA MET A 196 12.17 13.81 17.30
C MET A 196 10.99 13.79 18.27
N SER A 197 10.04 12.88 18.08
CA SER A 197 9.07 12.57 19.11
C SER A 197 9.72 11.67 20.17
N GLN A 198 9.64 12.05 21.42
CA GLN A 198 10.11 11.21 22.55
C GLN A 198 9.26 9.95 22.71
N SER A 199 7.98 10.00 22.29
CA SER A 199 7.08 8.88 22.40
C SER A 199 7.22 7.88 21.25
N ASP A 200 7.56 8.36 20.03
CA ASP A 200 7.72 7.54 18.83
C ASP A 200 8.82 8.10 17.93
N PRO A 201 10.09 7.75 18.20
CA PRO A 201 11.26 8.33 17.51
C PRO A 201 11.34 8.01 16.02
N ASP A 202 10.67 6.96 15.56
CA ASP A 202 10.66 6.56 14.15
C ASP A 202 9.69 7.42 13.31
N ALA A 203 8.72 8.06 13.97
CA ALA A 203 7.76 8.91 13.28
C ALA A 203 8.39 10.26 12.92
N ALA A 204 8.09 10.76 11.72
CA ALA A 204 8.55 12.07 11.28
C ALA A 204 7.51 13.17 11.51
N CYS A 205 7.96 14.33 11.88
CA CYS A 205 7.12 15.53 11.99
C CYS A 205 6.85 16.10 10.61
N VAL A 206 5.68 15.83 10.04
CA VAL A 206 5.29 16.30 8.72
C VAL A 206 3.94 17.01 8.74
N ARG A 207 3.79 17.96 7.82
CA ARG A 207 2.55 18.70 7.60
C ARG A 207 1.73 18.06 6.48
N LYS A 208 0.43 17.99 6.65
CA LYS A 208 -0.52 17.58 5.60
C LYS A 208 -1.31 18.81 5.15
N GLY A 209 -1.08 19.25 3.93
CA GLY A 209 -1.71 20.48 3.41
C GLY A 209 -1.39 21.71 4.28
N SER A 210 -2.39 22.52 4.61
CA SER A 210 -2.29 23.69 5.50
C SER A 210 -2.33 23.34 6.99
N GLY A 211 -2.51 22.05 7.34
CA GLY A 211 -2.64 21.61 8.74
C GLY A 211 -1.35 21.70 9.53
N GLU A 212 -1.42 21.40 10.83
CA GLU A 212 -0.27 21.38 11.73
C GLU A 212 0.70 20.24 11.40
N SER A 213 1.99 20.48 11.70
CA SER A 213 3.01 19.43 11.68
C SER A 213 2.80 18.47 12.87
N ARG A 214 2.74 17.17 12.58
CA ARG A 214 2.55 16.11 13.58
C ARG A 214 3.47 14.93 13.28
N PRO A 215 3.84 14.11 14.28
CA PRO A 215 4.53 12.85 14.06
C PRO A 215 3.66 11.93 13.18
N ARG A 216 4.22 11.48 12.04
CA ARG A 216 3.50 10.65 11.06
C ARG A 216 4.39 9.61 10.42
N TYR A 217 3.74 8.57 9.91
CA TYR A 217 4.29 7.60 8.98
C TYR A 217 3.71 7.81 7.58
N HIS A 218 4.41 7.34 6.55
CA HIS A 218 3.88 7.13 5.22
C HIS A 218 3.59 5.65 5.01
N HIS A 219 2.37 5.34 4.58
CA HIS A 219 2.00 4.04 4.05
C HIS A 219 1.99 4.12 2.54
N HIS A 220 2.80 3.31 1.90
CA HIS A 220 2.86 3.15 0.45
C HIS A 220 2.14 1.87 0.06
N ARG A 221 1.37 1.90 -1.03
CA ARG A 221 0.51 0.79 -1.43
C ARG A 221 0.51 0.61 -2.94
N VAL A 222 0.52 -0.64 -3.37
CA VAL A 222 0.26 -1.07 -4.75
C VAL A 222 -1.04 -1.82 -4.81
N VAL A 223 -1.87 -1.45 -5.79
CA VAL A 223 -3.15 -2.11 -6.08
C VAL A 223 -3.13 -2.58 -7.53
N ASP A 224 -3.47 -3.83 -7.76
CA ASP A 224 -3.62 -4.41 -9.10
C ASP A 224 -4.87 -3.86 -9.81
N ASP A 225 -4.78 -3.65 -11.15
CA ASP A 225 -5.86 -3.05 -11.94
C ASP A 225 -7.08 -3.97 -12.10
N ALA A 226 -6.92 -5.29 -12.12
CA ALA A 226 -8.01 -6.23 -12.42
C ALA A 226 -9.03 -6.29 -11.28
N GLY A 227 -8.63 -6.76 -10.11
CA GLY A 227 -9.52 -7.00 -8.97
C GLY A 227 -9.40 -5.98 -7.85
N GLY A 228 -8.52 -4.99 -7.95
CA GLY A 228 -8.27 -4.05 -6.86
C GLY A 228 -7.52 -4.65 -5.67
N VAL A 229 -6.87 -5.80 -5.86
CA VAL A 229 -6.09 -6.51 -4.85
C VAL A 229 -4.85 -5.72 -4.46
N ILE A 230 -4.58 -5.61 -3.18
CA ILE A 230 -3.37 -4.98 -2.67
C ILE A 230 -2.23 -5.98 -2.77
N THR A 231 -1.21 -5.68 -3.58
CA THR A 231 -0.13 -6.62 -3.90
C THR A 231 1.20 -6.28 -3.25
N ALA A 232 1.38 -5.03 -2.82
CA ALA A 232 2.55 -4.59 -2.05
C ALA A 232 2.17 -3.47 -1.08
N VAL A 233 2.80 -3.47 0.09
CA VAL A 233 2.67 -2.40 1.09
C VAL A 233 3.99 -2.17 1.82
N GLU A 234 4.32 -0.90 2.04
CA GLU A 234 5.51 -0.50 2.81
C GLU A 234 5.19 0.70 3.69
N SER A 235 5.63 0.64 4.94
CA SER A 235 5.58 1.78 5.87
C SER A 235 6.94 2.47 5.90
N THR A 236 6.94 3.79 5.86
CA THR A 236 8.15 4.60 6.06
C THR A 236 7.87 5.73 7.03
N PRO A 237 8.93 6.34 7.60
CA PRO A 237 8.76 7.63 8.25
C PRO A 237 8.12 8.66 7.31
N GLY A 238 7.24 9.51 7.83
CA GLY A 238 6.43 10.42 7.03
C GLY A 238 7.21 11.44 6.17
N SER A 239 8.49 11.66 6.45
CA SER A 239 9.35 12.55 5.67
C SER A 239 9.96 11.90 4.42
N ILE A 240 9.87 10.58 4.29
CA ILE A 240 10.33 9.91 3.08
C ILE A 240 9.39 10.25 1.93
N ALA A 241 9.92 10.81 0.88
CA ALA A 241 9.14 11.20 -0.30
C ALA A 241 8.59 9.96 -1.01
N GLU A 242 7.33 10.02 -1.41
CA GLU A 242 6.58 8.91 -2.02
C GLU A 242 7.29 8.31 -3.25
N ASN A 243 7.85 9.18 -4.10
CA ASN A 243 8.56 8.78 -5.32
C ASN A 243 9.79 7.89 -5.09
N LYS A 244 10.40 7.95 -3.90
CA LYS A 244 11.58 7.14 -3.58
C LYS A 244 11.26 5.65 -3.40
N LYS A 245 9.97 5.32 -3.26
CA LYS A 245 9.52 3.95 -3.02
C LYS A 245 8.95 3.24 -4.25
N LEU A 246 8.86 3.93 -5.40
CA LEU A 246 8.23 3.36 -6.59
C LEU A 246 8.87 2.03 -7.02
N MET A 247 10.18 2.00 -7.20
CA MET A 247 10.87 0.80 -7.69
C MET A 247 10.81 -0.35 -6.69
N THR A 248 11.00 -0.08 -5.39
CA THR A 248 10.85 -1.09 -4.33
C THR A 248 9.44 -1.70 -4.32
N LEU A 249 8.41 -0.90 -4.53
CA LEU A 249 7.02 -1.36 -4.58
C LEU A 249 6.74 -2.20 -5.84
N ILE A 250 7.33 -1.84 -6.97
CA ILE A 250 7.26 -2.66 -8.20
C ILE A 250 7.92 -4.02 -7.95
N ASP A 251 9.12 -4.05 -7.37
CA ASP A 251 9.84 -5.27 -7.06
C ASP A 251 9.05 -6.17 -6.09
N GLN A 252 8.43 -5.59 -5.06
CA GLN A 252 7.56 -6.32 -4.13
C GLN A 252 6.33 -6.90 -4.84
N HIS A 253 5.69 -6.10 -5.71
CA HIS A 253 4.55 -6.55 -6.50
C HIS A 253 4.92 -7.77 -7.37
N GLU A 254 6.01 -7.67 -8.14
CA GLU A 254 6.48 -8.77 -9.00
C GLU A 254 6.85 -10.02 -8.19
N LYS A 255 7.51 -9.84 -7.04
CA LYS A 255 7.82 -10.93 -6.11
C LYS A 255 6.57 -11.62 -5.60
N ASN A 256 5.55 -10.85 -5.19
CA ASN A 256 4.35 -11.37 -4.56
C ASN A 256 3.36 -11.98 -5.55
N THR A 257 3.28 -11.45 -6.78
CA THR A 257 2.36 -11.91 -7.82
C THR A 257 3.00 -12.88 -8.81
N ARG A 258 4.35 -12.89 -8.90
CA ARG A 258 5.14 -13.59 -9.92
C ARG A 258 4.82 -13.15 -11.35
N CYS A 259 4.30 -11.94 -11.51
CA CYS A 259 3.97 -11.34 -12.80
C CYS A 259 4.89 -10.15 -13.07
N SER A 260 5.33 -9.98 -14.32
CA SER A 260 6.12 -8.82 -14.72
C SER A 260 5.23 -7.61 -14.99
N VAL A 261 5.61 -6.45 -14.46
CA VAL A 261 4.88 -5.19 -14.64
C VAL A 261 5.11 -4.62 -16.04
N GLN A 262 4.03 -4.33 -16.76
CA GLN A 262 4.05 -3.67 -18.06
C GLN A 262 3.67 -2.20 -17.97
N THR A 263 2.79 -1.84 -17.04
CA THR A 263 2.29 -0.46 -16.88
C THR A 263 2.19 -0.07 -15.42
N VAL A 264 2.81 1.04 -15.06
CA VAL A 264 2.66 1.67 -13.75
C VAL A 264 1.87 2.97 -13.85
N VAL A 265 0.89 3.12 -12.96
CA VAL A 265 0.01 4.29 -12.88
C VAL A 265 0.17 4.92 -11.50
N ALA A 266 0.65 6.16 -11.45
CA ALA A 266 0.82 6.89 -10.19
C ALA A 266 0.47 8.37 -10.35
N ASP A 267 0.45 9.11 -9.24
CA ASP A 267 0.21 10.54 -9.29
C ASP A 267 1.46 11.31 -9.80
N HIS A 268 1.31 12.64 -9.94
CA HIS A 268 2.38 13.48 -10.46
C HIS A 268 3.64 13.53 -9.56
N LYS A 269 3.52 13.24 -8.25
CA LYS A 269 4.68 13.23 -7.35
C LYS A 269 5.68 12.12 -7.67
N TYR A 270 5.20 11.01 -8.24
CA TYR A 270 6.05 9.91 -8.69
C TYR A 270 6.75 10.19 -10.01
N GLY A 271 6.31 11.18 -10.80
CA GLY A 271 6.83 11.52 -12.13
C GLY A 271 8.16 12.27 -12.08
N THR A 272 9.18 11.68 -11.49
CA THR A 272 10.56 12.20 -11.43
C THR A 272 11.41 11.62 -12.54
N ASN A 273 12.51 12.31 -12.89
CA ASN A 273 13.43 11.83 -13.92
C ASN A 273 14.01 10.45 -13.57
N GLU A 274 14.35 10.23 -12.28
CA GLU A 274 14.86 8.94 -11.83
C GLU A 274 13.87 7.81 -12.06
N ASN A 275 12.59 8.02 -11.69
CA ASN A 275 11.56 7.01 -11.86
C ASN A 275 11.25 6.74 -13.34
N TYR A 276 11.20 7.77 -14.18
CA TYR A 276 10.99 7.59 -15.61
C TYR A 276 12.11 6.77 -16.26
N VAL A 277 13.37 7.11 -15.94
CA VAL A 277 14.55 6.38 -16.47
C VAL A 277 14.56 4.94 -15.96
N ALA A 278 14.28 4.71 -14.67
CA ALA A 278 14.26 3.38 -14.09
C ALA A 278 13.14 2.49 -14.70
N CYS A 279 11.95 3.04 -14.90
CA CYS A 279 10.86 2.33 -15.55
C CYS A 279 11.17 2.04 -17.03
N GLN A 280 11.74 3.02 -17.76
CA GLN A 280 12.12 2.83 -19.15
C GLN A 280 13.20 1.75 -19.33
N ALA A 281 14.18 1.67 -18.41
CA ALA A 281 15.20 0.63 -18.41
C ALA A 281 14.64 -0.80 -18.22
N ARG A 282 13.42 -0.91 -17.65
CA ARG A 282 12.68 -2.17 -17.47
C ARG A 282 11.53 -2.33 -18.48
N GLU A 283 11.47 -1.50 -19.51
CA GLU A 283 10.41 -1.48 -20.52
C GLU A 283 8.99 -1.25 -19.94
N ILE A 284 8.91 -0.65 -18.75
CA ILE A 284 7.64 -0.36 -18.08
C ILE A 284 7.05 0.95 -18.62
N THR A 285 5.83 0.88 -19.16
CA THR A 285 5.06 2.05 -19.58
C THR A 285 4.62 2.87 -18.37
N THR A 286 4.87 4.19 -18.41
CA THR A 286 4.57 5.08 -17.29
C THR A 286 3.36 5.97 -17.57
N HIS A 287 2.33 5.84 -16.74
CA HIS A 287 1.15 6.71 -16.76
C HIS A 287 1.13 7.64 -15.54
N MET A 288 2.25 8.29 -15.29
CA MET A 288 2.44 9.29 -14.23
C MET A 288 2.46 10.69 -14.84
N GLY A 289 1.87 11.68 -14.16
CA GLY A 289 2.08 13.08 -14.52
C GLY A 289 3.52 13.50 -14.20
N GLU A 290 4.07 14.46 -14.93
CA GLU A 290 5.36 15.05 -14.58
C GLU A 290 5.23 15.78 -13.23
N ALA A 291 6.16 15.52 -12.30
CA ALA A 291 6.23 16.27 -11.06
C ALA A 291 6.40 17.76 -11.41
N THR A 292 5.42 18.56 -11.05
CA THR A 292 5.43 20.01 -11.38
C THR A 292 6.68 20.62 -10.79
N ARG A 293 7.65 20.92 -11.63
CA ARG A 293 8.70 21.88 -11.29
C ARG A 293 7.98 23.16 -10.91
N ASN A 294 8.39 23.74 -9.81
CA ASN A 294 7.88 25.05 -9.38
C ASN A 294 7.96 26.01 -10.56
N THR A 295 6.87 26.14 -11.31
CA THR A 295 6.77 26.92 -12.55
C THR A 295 6.93 28.41 -12.30
N ALA A 296 6.93 28.85 -11.04
CA ALA A 296 7.17 30.22 -10.65
C ALA A 296 8.49 30.81 -11.18
N ASN A 297 9.52 29.96 -11.41
CA ASN A 297 10.85 30.41 -11.87
C ASN A 297 11.18 30.02 -13.33
N THR A 298 10.29 29.35 -14.06
CA THR A 298 10.61 28.85 -15.41
C THR A 298 10.10 29.71 -16.56
N GLY A 299 9.49 30.85 -16.28
CA GLY A 299 9.00 31.78 -17.32
C GLY A 299 7.85 31.25 -18.20
N ARG A 300 7.42 29.99 -18.00
CA ARG A 300 6.35 29.35 -18.78
C ARG A 300 4.97 30.07 -18.68
N LYS A 301 4.78 30.90 -17.66
CA LYS A 301 3.50 31.60 -17.44
C LYS A 301 3.23 32.80 -18.33
N GLU A 302 4.20 33.25 -19.15
CA GLU A 302 4.08 34.57 -19.79
C GLU A 302 4.60 34.63 -21.22
N GLY A 303 4.27 33.63 -22.05
CA GLY A 303 4.58 33.69 -23.49
C GLY A 303 6.07 33.50 -23.84
N ILE A 304 6.86 32.91 -22.95
CA ILE A 304 8.26 32.55 -23.21
C ILE A 304 8.30 31.14 -23.77
N PHE A 305 9.09 30.94 -24.85
CA PHE A 305 9.33 29.64 -25.47
C PHE A 305 9.73 28.58 -24.44
N GLY A 306 9.05 27.44 -24.45
CA GLY A 306 9.47 26.25 -23.69
C GLY A 306 10.67 25.58 -24.32
N ASP A 307 11.23 24.55 -23.65
CA ASP A 307 12.39 23.81 -24.14
C ASP A 307 12.08 23.05 -25.45
N GLU A 308 10.82 22.73 -25.71
CA GLU A 308 10.29 22.09 -26.93
C GLU A 308 10.47 22.97 -28.20
N ALA A 309 10.64 24.27 -28.06
CA ALA A 309 10.92 25.17 -29.17
C ALA A 309 12.38 25.14 -29.66
N PHE A 310 13.22 24.40 -28.94
CA PHE A 310 14.65 24.26 -29.25
C PHE A 310 14.93 22.89 -29.83
N THR A 311 15.50 22.84 -31.02
CA THR A 311 15.84 21.57 -31.72
C THR A 311 17.23 21.10 -31.33
N TYR A 312 17.34 19.86 -30.85
CA TYR A 312 18.61 19.21 -30.54
C TYR A 312 19.20 18.52 -31.77
N ASP A 313 20.46 18.78 -32.00
CA ASP A 313 21.25 18.09 -33.01
C ASP A 313 22.22 17.09 -32.33
N PRO A 314 21.95 15.78 -32.41
CA PRO A 314 22.75 14.77 -31.69
C PRO A 314 24.15 14.58 -32.29
N VAL A 315 24.35 14.88 -33.62
CA VAL A 315 25.63 14.71 -34.31
C VAL A 315 26.62 15.77 -33.85
N GLN A 316 26.13 17.03 -33.76
CA GLN A 316 26.97 18.15 -33.34
C GLN A 316 26.91 18.41 -31.83
N ASN A 317 26.02 17.72 -31.11
CA ASN A 317 25.75 17.93 -29.69
C ASN A 317 25.46 19.40 -29.36
N ILE A 318 24.53 20.02 -30.10
CA ILE A 318 24.13 21.42 -29.96
C ILE A 318 22.60 21.54 -29.96
N TYR A 319 22.08 22.65 -29.45
CA TYR A 319 20.70 23.07 -29.66
C TYR A 319 20.64 24.23 -30.68
N ARG A 320 19.57 24.26 -31.49
CA ARG A 320 19.19 25.42 -32.31
C ARG A 320 17.95 26.06 -31.72
N CYS A 321 17.99 27.37 -31.50
CA CYS A 321 16.84 28.14 -30.98
C CYS A 321 15.88 28.51 -32.11
N PRO A 322 14.65 29.01 -31.81
CA PRO A 322 13.67 29.48 -32.82
C PRO A 322 14.19 30.56 -33.76
N ALA A 323 15.21 31.31 -33.35
CA ALA A 323 15.86 32.29 -34.19
C ALA A 323 17.07 31.69 -34.98
N GLY A 324 17.21 30.36 -35.04
CA GLY A 324 18.30 29.67 -35.75
C GLY A 324 19.68 29.75 -35.08
N GLN A 325 19.81 30.36 -33.91
CA GLN A 325 21.10 30.50 -33.22
C GLN A 325 21.49 29.19 -32.50
N ILE A 326 22.82 28.95 -32.44
CA ILE A 326 23.40 27.74 -31.87
C ILE A 326 23.67 27.94 -30.38
N LEU A 327 23.16 27.00 -29.55
CA LEU A 327 23.49 26.87 -28.14
C LEU A 327 24.50 25.71 -28.01
N LYS A 328 25.71 26.02 -27.52
CA LYS A 328 26.76 25.02 -27.31
C LYS A 328 26.72 24.46 -25.88
N PRO A 329 27.19 23.21 -25.68
CA PRO A 329 27.35 22.65 -24.34
C PRO A 329 28.31 23.50 -23.51
N ARG A 330 27.99 23.77 -22.25
CA ARG A 330 28.79 24.65 -21.41
C ARG A 330 29.16 24.05 -20.06
N ARG A 331 28.17 23.55 -19.30
CA ARG A 331 28.37 23.10 -17.93
C ARG A 331 27.63 21.80 -17.66
N VAL A 332 28.31 20.85 -17.05
CA VAL A 332 27.69 19.63 -16.50
C VAL A 332 27.24 19.90 -15.08
N HIS A 333 26.02 19.46 -14.75
CA HIS A 333 25.46 19.46 -13.41
C HIS A 333 25.35 18.02 -12.89
N PRO A 334 26.37 17.49 -12.18
CA PRO A 334 26.44 16.06 -11.83
C PRO A 334 25.23 15.59 -11.01
N VAL A 335 24.82 16.36 -9.99
CA VAL A 335 23.70 16.02 -9.11
C VAL A 335 22.36 15.91 -9.88
N ARG A 336 22.17 16.74 -10.91
CA ARG A 336 20.96 16.75 -11.75
C ARG A 336 21.10 15.87 -12.98
N ARG A 337 22.29 15.34 -13.23
CA ARG A 337 22.64 14.57 -14.42
C ARG A 337 22.25 15.29 -15.72
N THR A 338 22.49 16.63 -15.76
CA THR A 338 22.11 17.47 -16.90
C THR A 338 23.31 18.23 -17.44
N LEU A 339 23.31 18.43 -18.76
CA LEU A 339 24.23 19.29 -19.50
C LEU A 339 23.53 20.60 -19.88
N GLU A 340 24.13 21.71 -19.54
CA GLU A 340 23.66 23.05 -19.89
C GLU A 340 24.15 23.47 -21.25
N TYR A 341 23.26 23.97 -22.10
CA TYR A 341 23.52 24.55 -23.40
C TYR A 341 23.17 26.03 -23.39
N LYS A 342 24.04 26.85 -23.98
CA LYS A 342 23.89 28.31 -23.96
C LYS A 342 24.42 28.95 -25.23
N ALA A 343 23.70 29.96 -25.73
CA ALA A 343 24.18 30.87 -26.75
C ALA A 343 25.03 32.00 -26.13
N PRO A 344 25.96 32.62 -26.88
CA PRO A 344 26.66 33.82 -26.41
C PRO A 344 25.68 34.93 -26.04
N ALA A 345 25.90 35.60 -24.90
CA ALA A 345 24.98 36.63 -24.38
C ALA A 345 24.75 37.77 -25.40
N ARG A 346 25.77 38.16 -26.14
CA ARG A 346 25.68 39.17 -27.19
C ARG A 346 24.71 38.81 -28.30
N VAL A 347 24.64 37.54 -28.68
CA VAL A 347 23.74 37.04 -29.73
C VAL A 347 22.29 37.12 -29.25
N CYS A 348 22.04 36.70 -27.99
CA CYS A 348 20.71 36.81 -27.38
C CYS A 348 20.29 38.27 -27.14
N ALA A 349 21.25 39.18 -26.88
CA ALA A 349 20.94 40.59 -26.63
C ALA A 349 20.39 41.28 -27.89
N ALA A 350 20.93 40.96 -29.08
CA ALA A 350 20.51 41.48 -30.36
C ALA A 350 19.34 40.71 -31.02
N CYS A 351 18.79 39.71 -30.38
CA CYS A 351 17.77 38.83 -30.96
C CYS A 351 16.37 39.47 -30.95
N ALA A 352 15.72 39.50 -32.11
CA ALA A 352 14.34 40.03 -32.24
C ALA A 352 13.31 39.20 -31.40
N LEU A 353 13.57 37.93 -31.19
CA LEU A 353 12.69 37.04 -30.39
C LEU A 353 13.05 37.03 -28.89
N ARG A 354 13.93 37.91 -28.43
CA ARG A 354 14.41 37.92 -27.05
C ARG A 354 13.26 38.01 -26.03
N ALA A 355 12.30 38.87 -26.26
CA ALA A 355 11.16 39.07 -25.37
C ALA A 355 10.30 37.82 -25.17
N GLN A 356 10.22 36.97 -26.21
CA GLN A 356 9.50 35.70 -26.19
C GLN A 356 10.42 34.52 -25.79
N CYS A 357 11.72 34.72 -25.62
CA CYS A 357 12.70 33.66 -25.36
C CYS A 357 13.24 33.69 -23.93
N THR A 358 13.69 34.85 -23.44
CA THR A 358 14.31 34.95 -22.12
C THR A 358 14.28 36.37 -21.56
N ARG A 359 14.09 36.47 -20.25
CA ARG A 359 14.23 37.74 -19.49
C ARG A 359 15.64 37.90 -18.94
N SER A 360 16.48 36.87 -19.00
CA SER A 360 17.84 36.92 -18.49
C SER A 360 18.74 37.75 -19.40
N HIS A 361 19.49 38.69 -18.82
CA HIS A 361 20.52 39.43 -19.55
C HIS A 361 21.71 38.56 -19.98
N HIS A 362 21.87 37.35 -19.36
CA HIS A 362 22.89 36.37 -19.76
C HIS A 362 22.47 35.48 -20.93
N GLY A 363 21.25 35.67 -21.50
CA GLY A 363 20.72 34.84 -22.60
C GLY A 363 19.99 33.59 -22.13
N ARG A 364 19.43 32.84 -23.09
CA ARG A 364 18.68 31.58 -22.83
C ARG A 364 19.63 30.45 -22.53
N THR A 365 19.26 29.66 -21.53
CA THR A 365 19.90 28.38 -21.20
C THR A 365 18.90 27.26 -21.37
N VAL A 366 19.30 26.17 -22.01
CA VAL A 366 18.56 24.91 -22.13
C VAL A 366 19.33 23.82 -21.38
N GLN A 367 18.64 23.00 -20.61
CA GLN A 367 19.24 21.88 -19.90
C GLN A 367 18.76 20.57 -20.51
N ARG A 368 19.68 19.66 -20.83
CA ARG A 368 19.40 18.32 -21.33
C ARG A 368 19.84 17.29 -20.31
N HIS A 369 18.95 16.38 -19.95
CA HIS A 369 19.31 15.24 -19.12
C HIS A 369 20.07 14.20 -19.93
N GLU A 370 20.99 13.45 -19.33
CA GLU A 370 21.76 12.41 -20.02
C GLU A 370 20.86 11.35 -20.70
N ASN A 371 19.72 11.02 -20.07
CA ASN A 371 18.72 10.09 -20.60
C ASN A 371 17.49 10.84 -21.14
N GLN A 372 17.70 11.94 -21.88
CA GLN A 372 16.61 12.80 -22.37
C GLN A 372 15.60 12.06 -23.25
N GLU A 373 16.07 11.09 -24.06
CA GLU A 373 15.24 10.28 -24.94
C GLU A 373 14.23 9.47 -24.11
N ALA A 374 14.69 8.78 -23.08
CA ALA A 374 13.82 8.03 -22.17
C ALA A 374 12.78 8.93 -21.49
N LEU A 375 13.18 10.15 -21.08
CA LEU A 375 12.26 11.13 -20.53
C LEU A 375 11.23 11.62 -21.55
N ASN A 376 11.61 11.79 -22.82
CA ASN A 376 10.68 12.19 -23.87
C ASN A 376 9.65 11.08 -24.15
N VAL A 377 10.08 9.82 -24.18
CA VAL A 377 9.16 8.66 -24.29
C VAL A 377 8.18 8.64 -23.13
N ALA A 378 8.66 8.73 -21.89
CA ALA A 378 7.82 8.73 -20.71
C ALA A 378 6.80 9.89 -20.68
N ARG A 379 7.23 11.10 -21.11
CA ARG A 379 6.35 12.26 -21.24
C ARG A 379 5.25 12.05 -22.28
N ALA A 380 5.60 11.49 -23.43
CA ALA A 380 4.63 11.15 -24.47
C ALA A 380 3.61 10.10 -23.96
N GLN A 381 4.09 9.06 -23.29
CA GLN A 381 3.21 8.06 -22.64
C GLN A 381 2.27 8.71 -21.63
N ALA A 382 2.76 9.62 -20.77
CA ALA A 382 1.97 10.31 -19.76
C ALA A 382 0.87 11.24 -20.33
N GLN A 383 1.06 11.74 -21.56
CA GLN A 383 0.09 12.61 -22.25
C GLN A 383 -0.95 11.81 -23.05
N SER A 384 -0.77 10.51 -23.25
CA SER A 384 -1.64 9.65 -24.02
C SER A 384 -3.06 9.61 -23.46
N PHE A 385 -4.04 9.27 -24.32
CA PHE A 385 -5.43 9.05 -23.89
C PHE A 385 -5.53 7.90 -22.89
N ALA A 386 -4.76 6.82 -23.09
CA ALA A 386 -4.68 5.69 -22.17
C ALA A 386 -4.20 6.13 -20.78
N ALA A 387 -3.17 6.99 -20.70
CA ALA A 387 -2.67 7.50 -19.43
C ALA A 387 -3.71 8.35 -18.69
N ARG A 388 -4.47 9.20 -19.40
CA ARG A 388 -5.54 10.00 -18.79
C ARG A 388 -6.63 9.11 -18.18
N ARG A 389 -7.07 8.10 -18.93
CA ARG A 389 -8.06 7.10 -18.47
C ARG A 389 -7.53 6.33 -17.25
N ASN A 390 -6.29 5.84 -17.31
CA ASN A 390 -5.69 5.05 -16.24
C ASN A 390 -5.47 5.88 -14.96
N ARG A 391 -5.07 7.15 -15.06
CA ARG A 391 -4.98 8.03 -13.87
C ARG A 391 -6.33 8.26 -13.20
N LYS A 392 -7.41 8.42 -13.99
CA LYS A 392 -8.77 8.52 -13.43
C LYS A 392 -9.19 7.21 -12.74
N ARG A 393 -8.87 6.05 -13.36
CA ARG A 393 -9.12 4.73 -12.75
C ARG A 393 -8.30 4.54 -11.47
N ARG A 394 -7.01 4.95 -11.46
CA ARG A 394 -6.17 4.95 -10.26
C ARG A 394 -6.82 5.71 -9.12
N GLN A 395 -7.27 6.94 -9.39
CA GLN A 395 -7.92 7.75 -8.37
C GLN A 395 -9.06 6.99 -7.73
N HIS A 396 -9.96 6.43 -8.51
CA HIS A 396 -11.11 5.66 -8.01
C HIS A 396 -10.69 4.43 -7.20
N LEU A 397 -9.76 3.60 -7.71
CA LEU A 397 -9.32 2.38 -7.04
C LEU A 397 -8.57 2.68 -5.73
N MET A 398 -7.66 3.66 -5.75
CA MET A 398 -6.87 4.00 -4.57
C MET A 398 -7.72 4.68 -3.49
N GLU A 399 -8.62 5.59 -3.88
CA GLU A 399 -9.56 6.21 -2.95
C GLU A 399 -10.47 5.18 -2.30
N ALA A 400 -11.03 4.24 -3.07
CA ALA A 400 -11.85 3.15 -2.54
C ALA A 400 -11.06 2.26 -1.55
N SER A 401 -9.83 1.87 -1.92
CA SER A 401 -8.97 1.04 -1.09
C SER A 401 -8.58 1.73 0.22
N PHE A 402 -8.24 3.02 0.18
CA PHE A 402 -7.91 3.79 1.39
C PHE A 402 -9.15 4.15 2.22
N ALA A 403 -10.30 4.37 1.59
CA ALA A 403 -11.56 4.61 2.30
C ALA A 403 -12.01 3.37 3.07
N ASP A 404 -11.95 2.19 2.46
CA ASP A 404 -12.24 0.93 3.15
C ASP A 404 -11.30 0.73 4.35
N ALA A 405 -9.98 0.93 4.17
CA ALA A 405 -9.01 0.84 5.27
C ALA A 405 -9.29 1.84 6.41
N ALA A 406 -9.70 3.07 6.06
CA ALA A 406 -9.97 4.12 7.03
C ALA A 406 -11.27 3.90 7.81
N ASN A 407 -12.33 3.46 7.11
CA ASN A 407 -13.67 3.35 7.67
C ASN A 407 -13.88 2.03 8.46
N ASN A 408 -13.17 0.97 8.05
CA ASN A 408 -13.42 -0.39 8.56
C ASN A 408 -12.24 -0.97 9.37
N HIS A 409 -11.06 -0.32 9.39
CA HIS A 409 -9.85 -0.91 9.98
C HIS A 409 -8.98 0.09 10.75
N HIS A 410 -9.50 1.26 11.07
CA HIS A 410 -8.80 2.31 11.82
C HIS A 410 -7.42 2.71 11.23
N PHE A 411 -7.31 2.69 9.91
CA PHE A 411 -6.06 2.83 9.19
C PHE A 411 -5.33 4.18 9.40
N LYS A 412 -6.06 5.28 9.64
CA LYS A 412 -5.47 6.64 9.64
C LYS A 412 -4.62 6.96 10.87
N ARG A 413 -4.59 6.07 11.86
CA ARG A 413 -3.78 6.22 13.07
C ARG A 413 -3.04 4.94 13.41
N ALA A 414 -1.75 5.07 13.74
CA ALA A 414 -0.96 3.98 14.28
C ALA A 414 -1.51 3.58 15.66
N ARG A 415 -1.83 2.30 15.83
CA ARG A 415 -2.26 1.77 17.13
C ARG A 415 -1.07 1.62 18.10
N ARG A 416 0.13 1.46 17.55
CA ARG A 416 1.36 1.19 18.29
C ARG A 416 2.48 2.12 17.85
N ARG A 417 3.47 2.29 18.69
CA ARG A 417 4.68 3.06 18.38
C ARG A 417 5.67 2.17 17.64
N ARG A 418 6.62 2.77 16.95
CA ARG A 418 7.70 2.18 16.15
C ARG A 418 7.27 1.76 14.75
N LEU A 419 8.17 2.00 13.80
CA LEU A 419 7.91 1.75 12.38
C LEU A 419 7.62 0.28 12.06
N TRP A 420 8.33 -0.66 12.68
CA TRP A 420 8.12 -2.08 12.45
C TRP A 420 6.73 -2.56 12.91
N ARG A 421 6.19 -1.98 14.01
CA ARG A 421 4.82 -2.28 14.47
C ARG A 421 3.76 -1.63 13.57
N GLN A 422 4.08 -0.46 13.00
CA GLN A 422 3.24 0.14 11.97
C GLN A 422 3.18 -0.75 10.72
N GLN A 423 4.32 -1.30 10.31
CA GLN A 423 4.38 -2.23 9.19
C GLN A 423 3.51 -3.50 9.43
N ILE A 424 3.52 -4.04 10.66
CA ILE A 424 2.62 -5.15 11.04
C ILE A 424 1.14 -4.74 10.88
N GLN A 425 0.76 -3.56 11.34
CA GLN A 425 -0.60 -3.04 11.16
C GLN A 425 -0.98 -2.97 9.68
N ASP A 426 -0.08 -2.48 8.84
CA ASP A 426 -0.31 -2.33 7.41
C ASP A 426 -0.45 -3.68 6.69
N TYR A 427 0.36 -4.68 7.04
CA TYR A 427 0.21 -6.04 6.52
C TYR A 427 -1.12 -6.69 6.92
N LEU A 428 -1.53 -6.55 8.19
CA LEU A 428 -2.79 -7.10 8.67
C LEU A 428 -4.00 -6.46 7.97
N ILE A 429 -4.02 -5.13 7.85
CA ILE A 429 -5.11 -4.42 7.17
C ILE A 429 -5.16 -4.80 5.68
N ALA A 430 -4.01 -4.84 4.99
CA ALA A 430 -3.95 -5.22 3.59
C ALA A 430 -4.39 -6.67 3.36
N ALA A 431 -3.97 -7.60 4.22
CA ALA A 431 -4.41 -8.99 4.18
C ALA A 431 -5.93 -9.11 4.35
N ILE A 432 -6.52 -8.39 5.32
CA ILE A 432 -7.97 -8.40 5.56
C ILE A 432 -8.73 -7.82 4.37
N GLN A 433 -8.24 -6.73 3.76
CA GLN A 433 -8.87 -6.17 2.55
C GLN A 433 -8.83 -7.16 1.39
N ASN A 434 -7.70 -7.84 1.16
CA ASN A 434 -7.58 -8.87 0.13
C ASN A 434 -8.54 -10.04 0.37
N VAL A 435 -8.66 -10.50 1.63
CA VAL A 435 -9.64 -11.53 2.00
C VAL A 435 -11.06 -11.10 1.70
N ARG A 436 -11.43 -9.85 2.04
CA ARG A 436 -12.78 -9.32 1.72
C ARG A 436 -13.03 -9.27 0.22
N ILE A 437 -12.04 -8.91 -0.59
CA ILE A 437 -12.12 -8.93 -2.06
C ILE A 437 -12.36 -10.36 -2.54
N LEU A 438 -11.57 -11.32 -2.05
CA LEU A 438 -11.67 -12.74 -2.40
C LEU A 438 -13.05 -13.32 -2.04
N LEU A 439 -13.53 -13.06 -0.82
CA LEU A 439 -14.86 -13.49 -0.36
C LEU A 439 -16.00 -12.87 -1.19
N THR A 440 -15.87 -11.61 -1.58
CA THR A 440 -16.85 -10.95 -2.43
C THR A 440 -16.90 -11.56 -3.83
N HIS A 441 -15.74 -11.99 -4.35
CA HIS A 441 -15.64 -12.69 -5.63
C HIS A 441 -16.28 -14.08 -5.58
N GLN A 442 -16.02 -14.83 -4.51
CA GLN A 442 -16.60 -16.17 -4.32
C GLN A 442 -18.11 -16.15 -4.08
N ASN A 443 -18.62 -15.08 -3.46
CA ASN A 443 -20.04 -14.90 -3.13
C ASN A 443 -20.54 -13.54 -3.67
N PRO A 444 -20.67 -13.39 -5.00
CA PRO A 444 -21.10 -12.13 -5.58
C PRO A 444 -22.52 -11.78 -5.09
N LYS A 445 -22.70 -10.58 -4.55
CA LYS A 445 -24.04 -10.06 -4.25
C LYS A 445 -24.83 -10.02 -5.57
N PRO A 446 -26.12 -10.44 -5.60
CA PRO A 446 -26.93 -10.28 -6.79
C PRO A 446 -26.90 -8.80 -7.20
N SER A 447 -26.58 -8.53 -8.47
CA SER A 447 -26.55 -7.16 -8.96
C SER A 447 -27.98 -6.60 -8.88
N ALA A 448 -28.11 -5.30 -8.61
CA ALA A 448 -29.41 -4.64 -8.60
C ALA A 448 -30.18 -4.83 -9.92
N ALA A 449 -29.46 -5.01 -11.03
CA ALA A 449 -30.04 -5.37 -12.33
C ALA A 449 -30.63 -6.80 -12.37
N ALA A 450 -30.02 -7.76 -11.66
CA ALA A 450 -30.57 -9.12 -11.55
C ALA A 450 -31.78 -9.19 -10.60
N ALA A 451 -31.87 -8.29 -9.64
CA ALA A 451 -33.04 -8.18 -8.74
C ALA A 451 -34.28 -7.58 -9.42
N LEU A 452 -34.14 -6.96 -10.59
CA LEU A 452 -35.25 -6.40 -11.36
C LEU A 452 -35.82 -7.39 -12.39
N LEU A 453 -35.22 -8.56 -12.57
CA LEU A 453 -35.82 -9.61 -13.40
C LEU A 453 -36.82 -10.37 -12.55
N PRO A 454 -38.11 -10.45 -12.96
CA PRO A 454 -39.08 -11.27 -12.25
C PRO A 454 -38.62 -12.73 -12.26
N PRO A 455 -38.86 -13.48 -11.15
CA PRO A 455 -38.49 -14.89 -11.12
C PRO A 455 -39.16 -15.60 -12.31
N VAL A 456 -38.36 -16.16 -13.21
CA VAL A 456 -38.87 -17.04 -14.29
C VAL A 456 -39.43 -18.26 -13.56
N ILE A 457 -40.73 -18.24 -13.34
CA ILE A 457 -41.48 -19.41 -12.87
C ILE A 457 -41.44 -20.42 -14.03
N LEU A 458 -40.51 -21.33 -13.97
CA LEU A 458 -40.50 -22.54 -14.79
C LEU A 458 -41.68 -23.40 -14.32
N THR A 459 -42.87 -23.11 -14.87
CA THR A 459 -44.01 -23.98 -14.72
C THR A 459 -43.68 -25.31 -15.39
N LYS A 460 -43.71 -26.39 -14.60
CA LYS A 460 -43.52 -27.79 -15.05
C LYS A 460 -44.59 -28.29 -16.05
N SER A 461 -45.28 -27.42 -16.75
CA SER A 461 -46.43 -27.77 -17.63
C SER A 461 -46.08 -27.90 -19.11
N LEU A 462 -44.81 -27.68 -19.53
CA LEU A 462 -44.43 -27.77 -20.94
C LEU A 462 -43.63 -29.04 -21.34
N LEU A 463 -43.56 -30.03 -20.45
CA LEU A 463 -42.86 -31.30 -20.73
C LEU A 463 -43.81 -32.50 -20.93
N ARG A 464 -45.09 -32.25 -21.18
CA ARG A 464 -46.06 -33.33 -21.62
C ARG A 464 -46.73 -32.93 -22.92
N GLY A 465 -46.07 -33.12 -24.04
CA GLY A 465 -46.74 -32.93 -25.31
C GLY A 465 -45.79 -32.74 -26.48
N ARG A 466 -45.02 -33.78 -26.82
CA ARG A 466 -44.52 -34.07 -28.18
C ARG A 466 -43.61 -35.31 -28.19
N ILE A 467 -44.23 -36.46 -27.84
CA ILE A 467 -43.74 -37.76 -28.30
C ILE A 467 -44.93 -38.37 -29.06
N ALA A 468 -45.06 -38.09 -30.32
CA ALA A 468 -45.87 -38.89 -31.22
C ALA A 468 -45.41 -38.59 -32.67
N ARG A 469 -44.95 -39.68 -33.30
CA ARG A 469 -44.79 -39.89 -34.76
C ARG A 469 -43.51 -39.37 -35.41
N LEU A 470 -42.50 -40.22 -35.41
CA LEU A 470 -41.63 -40.42 -36.56
C LEU A 470 -41.94 -41.85 -37.10
N ILE A 471 -42.67 -41.91 -38.16
CA ILE A 471 -42.86 -43.09 -39.02
C ILE A 471 -41.70 -43.10 -40.04
N PRO A 472 -41.04 -44.21 -40.27
CA PRO A 472 -39.98 -44.30 -41.28
C PRO A 472 -40.57 -44.46 -42.68
N LEU A 473 -40.10 -43.63 -43.63
CA LEU A 473 -40.27 -43.88 -45.08
C LEU A 473 -39.00 -44.53 -45.59
N GLN A 474 -39.09 -45.86 -45.72
CA GLN A 474 -38.24 -46.63 -46.62
C GLN A 474 -38.91 -46.70 -48.00
N SER A 475 -38.04 -46.69 -49.00
CA SER A 475 -38.23 -47.09 -50.39
C SER A 475 -38.99 -46.15 -51.37
N MET A 476 -38.28 -45.55 -52.32
CA MET A 476 -38.38 -45.85 -53.72
C MET A 476 -37.46 -44.95 -54.57
N LEU A 477 -36.61 -45.69 -55.33
CA LEU A 477 -35.80 -45.27 -56.49
C LEU A 477 -34.57 -44.44 -56.24
#